data_506a9e2cf53a46b8b7cb9ea268dfbd07
#
_entry.id   506a9e2cf53a46b8b7cb9ea268dfbd07
#
_cell.length_a   1.000
_cell.length_b   1.000
_cell.length_c   1.000
_cell.angle_alpha   90.00
_cell.angle_beta   90.00
_cell.angle_gamma   90.00
#
_symmetry.space_group_name_H-M   'P 1'
#
loop_
_entity.id
_entity.type
_entity.pdbx_description
1 polymer ?
#
loop_
_entity_poly.entity_id
_entity_poly.type
_entity_poly.pdbx_seq_one_letter_code
_entity_poly.pdbx_strand_id
1 'polypeptide(L)'
;MEFRSGYFQQGEKEAMTKVAETIGEEWNLNIKKVATIEDIRKYINKYDPEILFVDYLQNLDRRGARSDYERVSNNIKDLQGITLDKEIVTFVVSQLSRNKERIRPPRMTDLRDSGRIEEVSNIVMLIYWENRLKEKTEIRKGGEPAEEIEIRITKNRDGTIGNSELEFYPEYSKIREEEKYEIEY
;
A
#
# COMPACT_ATOMS: atom_id res chain seq x y z
N MET A 1 0.98 -3.60 -23.77
CA MET A 1 -0.30 -4.15 -23.24
C MET A 1 -1.05 -3.00 -22.57
N GLU A 2 -2.09 -2.47 -23.22
CA GLU A 2 -2.77 -1.23 -22.77
C GLU A 2 -3.98 -1.53 -21.88
N PHE A 3 -3.74 -1.95 -20.64
CA PHE A 3 -4.81 -2.14 -19.66
C PHE A 3 -5.52 -0.84 -19.21
N ARG A 4 -5.04 0.33 -19.62
CA ARG A 4 -5.59 1.64 -19.20
C ARG A 4 -6.68 2.21 -20.12
N SER A 5 -6.87 1.67 -21.32
CA SER A 5 -7.83 2.20 -22.29
C SER A 5 -9.24 1.61 -22.19
N GLY A 6 -9.45 0.58 -21.39
CA GLY A 6 -10.75 -0.11 -21.26
C GLY A 6 -11.12 -0.98 -22.46
N TYR A 7 -10.27 -1.08 -23.47
CA TYR A 7 -10.45 -1.95 -24.62
C TYR A 7 -9.57 -3.17 -24.48
N PHE A 8 -10.18 -4.31 -24.21
CA PHE A 8 -9.49 -5.60 -24.14
C PHE A 8 -9.63 -6.32 -25.49
N GLN A 9 -8.53 -6.84 -26.00
CA GLN A 9 -8.57 -7.84 -27.07
C GLN A 9 -9.11 -9.15 -26.52
N GLN A 10 -9.70 -10.00 -27.37
CA GLN A 10 -10.37 -11.22 -26.91
C GLN A 10 -9.43 -12.14 -26.09
N GLY A 11 -8.18 -12.32 -26.52
CA GLY A 11 -7.19 -13.13 -25.79
C GLY A 11 -6.73 -12.54 -24.45
N GLU A 12 -6.76 -11.22 -24.28
CA GLU A 12 -6.44 -10.56 -23.01
C GLU A 12 -7.55 -10.79 -21.96
N LYS A 13 -8.79 -10.82 -22.41
CA LYS A 13 -9.95 -11.10 -21.56
C LYS A 13 -9.92 -12.52 -21.02
N GLU A 14 -9.57 -13.48 -21.87
CA GLU A 14 -9.39 -14.89 -21.49
C GLU A 14 -8.23 -15.06 -20.49
N ALA A 15 -7.09 -14.42 -20.75
CA ALA A 15 -5.95 -14.42 -19.83
C ALA A 15 -6.29 -13.83 -18.46
N MET A 16 -7.03 -12.72 -18.41
CA MET A 16 -7.51 -12.13 -17.16
C MET A 16 -8.47 -13.05 -16.41
N THR A 17 -9.39 -13.69 -17.13
CA THR A 17 -10.33 -14.65 -16.51
C THR A 17 -9.58 -15.80 -15.89
N LYS A 18 -8.61 -16.37 -16.60
CA LYS A 18 -7.77 -17.46 -16.08
C LYS A 18 -6.97 -17.05 -14.84
N VAL A 19 -6.38 -15.84 -14.83
CA VAL A 19 -5.68 -15.32 -13.65
C VAL A 19 -6.64 -15.12 -12.48
N ALA A 20 -7.84 -14.59 -12.72
CA ALA A 20 -8.86 -14.42 -11.67
C ALA A 20 -9.34 -15.75 -11.10
N GLU A 21 -9.50 -16.77 -11.93
CA GLU A 21 -9.83 -18.14 -11.51
C GLU A 21 -8.70 -18.74 -10.67
N THR A 22 -7.45 -18.66 -11.13
CA THR A 22 -6.27 -19.12 -10.36
C THR A 22 -6.17 -18.45 -8.99
N ILE A 23 -6.33 -17.13 -8.93
CA ILE A 23 -6.32 -16.39 -7.65
C ILE A 23 -7.47 -16.86 -6.75
N GLY A 24 -8.67 -17.10 -7.33
CA GLY A 24 -9.84 -17.53 -6.58
C GLY A 24 -9.72 -18.97 -6.04
N GLU A 25 -9.03 -19.86 -6.74
CA GLU A 25 -8.87 -21.26 -6.39
C GLU A 25 -7.65 -21.53 -5.51
N GLU A 26 -6.52 -20.87 -5.80
CA GLU A 26 -5.24 -21.14 -5.11
C GLU A 26 -4.98 -20.21 -3.92
N TRP A 27 -5.51 -18.99 -3.96
CA TRP A 27 -5.29 -18.00 -2.92
C TRP A 27 -6.55 -17.87 -2.06
N ASN A 28 -6.43 -18.11 -0.79
CA ASN A 28 -7.50 -17.85 0.17
C ASN A 28 -7.66 -16.32 0.40
N LEU A 29 -7.95 -15.59 -0.69
CA LEU A 29 -8.03 -14.14 -0.74
C LEU A 29 -9.49 -13.67 -0.74
N ASN A 30 -9.87 -12.90 0.26
CA ASN A 30 -11.19 -12.31 0.41
C ASN A 30 -11.14 -10.79 0.27
N ILE A 31 -11.56 -10.24 -0.88
CA ILE A 31 -11.62 -8.80 -1.13
C ILE A 31 -13.01 -8.29 -0.81
N LYS A 32 -13.12 -7.30 0.10
CA LYS A 32 -14.38 -6.72 0.55
C LYS A 32 -14.31 -5.20 0.54
N LYS A 33 -15.38 -4.58 0.05
CA LYS A 33 -15.58 -3.14 0.23
C LYS A 33 -16.21 -2.92 1.61
N VAL A 34 -15.52 -2.19 2.47
CA VAL A 34 -15.97 -1.85 3.83
C VAL A 34 -15.92 -0.35 4.04
N ALA A 35 -16.75 0.14 4.95
CA ALA A 35 -16.76 1.56 5.30
C ALA A 35 -16.32 1.81 6.74
N THR A 36 -16.45 0.85 7.64
CA THR A 36 -16.24 1.04 9.09
C THR A 36 -15.38 -0.07 9.69
N ILE A 37 -14.85 0.18 10.89
CA ILE A 37 -14.15 -0.84 11.71
C ILE A 37 -15.08 -2.00 12.07
N GLU A 38 -16.34 -1.73 12.31
CA GLU A 38 -17.35 -2.74 12.61
C GLU A 38 -17.54 -3.72 11.45
N ASP A 39 -17.48 -3.23 10.22
CA ASP A 39 -17.53 -4.09 9.03
C ASP A 39 -16.27 -4.97 8.94
N ILE A 40 -15.10 -4.41 9.24
CA ILE A 40 -13.84 -5.18 9.30
C ILE A 40 -13.95 -6.30 10.33
N ARG A 41 -14.39 -6.00 11.57
CA ARG A 41 -14.58 -7.03 12.62
C ARG A 41 -15.50 -8.16 12.17
N LYS A 42 -16.61 -7.81 11.48
CA LYS A 42 -17.57 -8.78 10.95
C LYS A 42 -16.92 -9.76 9.97
N TYR A 43 -16.09 -9.24 9.06
CA TYR A 43 -15.40 -10.07 8.08
C TYR A 43 -14.26 -10.88 8.70
N ILE A 44 -13.52 -10.33 9.64
CA ILE A 44 -12.50 -11.08 10.39
C ILE A 44 -13.15 -12.25 11.13
N ASN A 45 -14.25 -12.02 11.83
CA ASN A 45 -14.95 -13.10 12.54
C ASN A 45 -15.56 -14.15 11.60
N LYS A 46 -15.85 -13.78 10.34
CA LYS A 46 -16.41 -14.69 9.36
C LYS A 46 -15.36 -15.54 8.66
N TYR A 47 -14.22 -14.96 8.34
CA TYR A 47 -13.21 -15.59 7.48
C TYR A 47 -11.96 -16.04 8.24
N ASP A 48 -11.79 -15.60 9.47
CA ASP A 48 -10.65 -15.89 10.36
C ASP A 48 -9.29 -15.80 9.64
N PRO A 49 -8.95 -14.63 9.08
CA PRO A 49 -7.75 -14.45 8.28
C PRO A 49 -6.49 -14.40 9.16
N GLU A 50 -5.37 -14.87 8.65
CA GLU A 50 -4.05 -14.68 9.25
C GLU A 50 -3.46 -13.28 8.94
N ILE A 51 -3.84 -12.71 7.80
CA ILE A 51 -3.34 -11.42 7.31
C ILE A 51 -4.52 -10.53 6.91
N LEU A 52 -4.49 -9.28 7.35
CA LEU A 52 -5.44 -8.23 6.99
C LEU A 52 -4.73 -7.11 6.24
N PHE A 53 -5.24 -6.74 5.06
CA PHE A 53 -4.85 -5.52 4.35
C PHE A 53 -5.98 -4.50 4.39
N VAL A 54 -5.67 -3.26 4.78
CA VAL A 54 -6.61 -2.13 4.78
C VAL A 54 -6.14 -1.06 3.81
N ASP A 55 -6.81 -0.90 2.67
CA ASP A 55 -6.50 0.12 1.65
C ASP A 55 -7.70 1.07 1.51
N TYR A 56 -7.62 2.23 2.10
CA TYR A 56 -6.66 2.85 2.99
C TYR A 56 -7.35 3.43 4.25
N LEU A 57 -6.57 3.70 5.27
CA LEU A 57 -7.05 4.07 6.62
C LEU A 57 -8.03 5.26 6.62
N GLN A 58 -7.73 6.31 5.85
CA GLN A 58 -8.53 7.54 5.80
C GLN A 58 -9.91 7.34 5.15
N ASN A 59 -10.12 6.23 4.44
CA ASN A 59 -11.42 5.86 3.86
C ASN A 59 -12.39 5.25 4.88
N LEU A 60 -11.88 4.81 6.03
CA LEU A 60 -12.73 4.25 7.07
C LEU A 60 -13.50 5.36 7.78
N ASP A 61 -14.81 5.26 7.74
CA ASP A 61 -15.71 6.16 8.42
C ASP A 61 -15.85 5.83 9.91
N ARG A 62 -16.30 6.81 10.71
CA ARG A 62 -16.58 6.65 12.14
C ARG A 62 -17.66 7.60 12.58
N ARG A 63 -18.76 7.06 13.05
CA ARG A 63 -19.86 7.86 13.58
C ARG A 63 -19.41 8.62 14.83
N GLY A 64 -19.80 9.90 14.91
CA GLY A 64 -19.53 10.74 16.08
C GLY A 64 -18.13 11.34 16.17
N ALA A 65 -17.24 11.08 15.20
CA ALA A 65 -15.96 11.75 15.15
C ALA A 65 -16.14 13.26 14.84
N ARG A 66 -15.46 14.12 15.62
CA ARG A 66 -15.54 15.58 15.51
C ARG A 66 -14.54 16.15 14.49
N SER A 67 -13.57 15.35 14.07
CA SER A 67 -12.56 15.74 13.09
C SER A 67 -11.99 14.51 12.36
N ASP A 68 -11.36 14.75 11.19
CA ASP A 68 -10.63 13.71 10.47
C ASP A 68 -9.51 13.11 11.33
N TYR A 69 -8.79 13.95 12.06
CA TYR A 69 -7.75 13.51 12.99
C TYR A 69 -8.29 12.53 14.04
N GLU A 70 -9.40 12.87 14.71
CA GLU A 70 -10.04 11.99 15.70
C GLU A 70 -10.51 10.67 15.06
N ARG A 71 -11.09 10.74 13.88
CA ARG A 71 -11.55 9.59 13.12
C ARG A 71 -10.40 8.63 12.82
N VAL A 72 -9.33 9.12 12.21
CA VAL A 72 -8.14 8.33 11.84
C VAL A 72 -7.44 7.77 13.08
N SER A 73 -7.26 8.61 14.13
CA SER A 73 -6.62 8.20 15.38
C SER A 73 -7.37 7.08 16.10
N ASN A 74 -8.69 7.13 16.13
CA ASN A 74 -9.49 6.10 16.76
C ASN A 74 -9.55 4.84 15.89
N ASN A 75 -9.67 4.96 14.56
CA ASN A 75 -9.69 3.81 13.66
C ASN A 75 -8.39 3.01 13.72
N ILE A 76 -7.24 3.67 13.71
CA ILE A 76 -5.95 2.94 13.79
C ILE A 76 -5.76 2.25 15.15
N LYS A 77 -6.26 2.86 16.24
CA LYS A 77 -6.24 2.24 17.57
C LYS A 77 -7.14 0.99 17.62
N ASP A 78 -8.33 1.07 17.04
CA ASP A 78 -9.24 -0.07 16.99
C ASP A 78 -8.71 -1.20 16.11
N LEU A 79 -8.02 -0.87 14.99
CA LEU A 79 -7.31 -1.86 14.18
C LEU A 79 -6.19 -2.54 14.97
N GLN A 80 -5.41 -1.78 15.74
CA GLN A 80 -4.40 -2.37 16.64
C GLN A 80 -5.03 -3.34 17.65
N GLY A 81 -6.16 -2.95 18.27
CA GLY A 81 -6.88 -3.83 19.18
C GLY A 81 -7.32 -5.13 18.51
N ILE A 82 -7.87 -5.05 17.30
CA ILE A 82 -8.25 -6.23 16.50
C ILE A 82 -7.03 -7.11 16.21
N THR A 83 -5.93 -6.50 15.78
CA THR A 83 -4.68 -7.19 15.45
C THR A 83 -4.19 -8.02 16.64
N LEU A 84 -4.20 -7.43 17.84
CA LEU A 84 -3.76 -8.09 19.07
C LEU A 84 -4.75 -9.18 19.52
N ASP A 85 -6.06 -8.87 19.53
CA ASP A 85 -7.10 -9.82 19.97
C ASP A 85 -7.18 -11.07 19.09
N LYS A 86 -6.87 -10.93 17.82
CA LYS A 86 -6.97 -12.01 16.82
C LYS A 86 -5.62 -12.62 16.44
N GLU A 87 -4.53 -12.09 16.98
CA GLU A 87 -3.16 -12.55 16.69
C GLU A 87 -2.84 -12.58 15.18
N ILE A 88 -3.38 -11.59 14.42
CA ILE A 88 -3.21 -11.48 12.96
C ILE A 88 -2.15 -10.44 12.60
N VAL A 89 -1.59 -10.56 11.40
CA VAL A 89 -0.72 -9.53 10.83
C VAL A 89 -1.59 -8.50 10.09
N THR A 90 -1.45 -7.21 10.41
CA THR A 90 -2.25 -6.15 9.76
C THR A 90 -1.36 -5.17 9.02
N PHE A 91 -1.60 -5.03 7.70
CA PHE A 91 -1.03 -4.02 6.84
C PHE A 91 -2.04 -2.90 6.60
N VAL A 92 -1.65 -1.66 6.90
CA VAL A 92 -2.54 -0.50 6.73
C VAL A 92 -1.89 0.50 5.79
N VAL A 93 -2.53 0.75 4.65
CA VAL A 93 -2.12 1.82 3.75
C VAL A 93 -2.60 3.16 4.31
N SER A 94 -1.72 4.15 4.36
CA SER A 94 -2.03 5.50 4.83
C SER A 94 -1.52 6.56 3.86
N GLN A 95 -2.32 7.60 3.63
CA GLN A 95 -1.93 8.71 2.78
C GLN A 95 -0.92 9.62 3.45
N LEU A 96 0.03 10.11 2.65
CA LEU A 96 0.89 11.24 3.02
C LEU A 96 0.10 12.57 2.93
N SER A 97 0.48 13.54 3.74
CA SER A 97 -0.03 14.90 3.65
C SER A 97 0.26 15.50 2.28
N ARG A 98 -0.73 16.16 1.68
CA ARG A 98 -0.58 16.83 0.38
C ARG A 98 0.30 18.07 0.53
N ASN A 99 1.60 17.93 0.42
CA ASN A 99 2.51 19.05 0.26
C ASN A 99 2.99 19.07 -1.19
N LYS A 100 2.49 20.04 -1.98
CA LYS A 100 2.80 20.18 -3.42
C LYS A 100 4.25 20.54 -3.71
N GLU A 101 4.98 21.06 -2.72
CA GLU A 101 6.37 21.51 -2.85
C GLU A 101 7.39 20.43 -2.49
N ARG A 102 6.94 19.22 -2.24
CA ARG A 102 7.81 18.15 -1.74
C ARG A 102 8.53 17.45 -2.90
N ILE A 103 9.76 17.88 -3.18
CA ILE A 103 10.70 17.22 -4.09
C ILE A 103 11.77 16.47 -3.26
N ARG A 104 11.38 15.82 -2.17
CA ARG A 104 12.28 15.06 -1.30
C ARG A 104 11.62 13.77 -0.83
N PRO A 105 12.41 12.78 -0.42
CA PRO A 105 11.88 11.59 0.22
C PRO A 105 10.97 11.91 1.40
N PRO A 106 9.86 11.20 1.58
CA PRO A 106 8.93 11.39 2.67
C PRO A 106 9.58 11.06 4.02
N ARG A 107 9.12 11.73 5.06
CA ARG A 107 9.50 11.46 6.46
C ARG A 107 8.27 11.02 7.24
N MET A 108 8.47 10.47 8.42
CA MET A 108 7.40 10.09 9.34
C MET A 108 6.41 11.24 9.60
N THR A 109 6.92 12.47 9.77
CA THR A 109 6.11 13.68 9.96
C THR A 109 5.24 14.06 8.77
N ASP A 110 5.45 13.44 7.62
CA ASP A 110 4.66 13.66 6.42
C ASP A 110 3.43 12.75 6.33
N LEU A 111 3.32 11.75 7.20
CA LEU A 111 2.08 10.99 7.35
C LEU A 111 0.98 11.93 7.86
N ARG A 112 -0.15 11.93 7.17
CA ARG A 112 -1.33 12.67 7.64
C ARG A 112 -1.81 12.03 8.93
N ASP A 113 -2.02 12.87 9.96
CA ASP A 113 -2.42 12.41 11.31
C ASP A 113 -1.38 11.49 12.00
N SER A 114 -0.09 11.77 11.76
CA SER A 114 1.06 10.89 12.00
C SER A 114 1.27 10.44 13.46
N GLY A 115 0.95 11.27 14.43
CA GLY A 115 1.30 10.98 15.84
C GLY A 115 0.75 9.64 16.34
N ARG A 116 -0.52 9.34 16.06
CA ARG A 116 -1.12 8.08 16.50
C ARG A 116 -0.69 6.88 15.64
N ILE A 117 -0.55 7.09 14.32
CA ILE A 117 -0.06 6.03 13.41
C ILE A 117 1.35 5.63 13.82
N GLU A 118 2.22 6.61 14.09
CA GLU A 118 3.57 6.35 14.57
C GLU A 118 3.57 5.60 15.91
N GLU A 119 2.72 6.00 16.86
CA GLU A 119 2.65 5.38 18.19
C GLU A 119 2.28 3.89 18.13
N VAL A 120 1.25 3.53 17.37
CA VAL A 120 0.69 2.17 17.38
C VAL A 120 1.40 1.19 16.46
N SER A 121 2.00 1.66 15.35
CA SER A 121 2.64 0.78 14.37
C SER A 121 3.92 0.15 14.91
N ASN A 122 4.14 -1.11 14.60
CA ASN A 122 5.42 -1.79 14.84
C ASN A 122 6.45 -1.39 13.79
N ILE A 123 6.03 -1.35 12.52
CA ILE A 123 6.86 -1.00 11.38
C ILE A 123 6.15 0.11 10.59
N VAL A 124 6.90 1.11 10.12
CA VAL A 124 6.41 2.12 9.17
C VAL A 124 7.33 2.15 7.96
N MET A 125 6.73 1.89 6.82
CA MET A 125 7.39 1.93 5.51
C MET A 125 6.83 3.10 4.69
N LEU A 126 7.70 3.93 4.13
CA LEU A 126 7.36 5.02 3.24
C LEU A 126 7.87 4.72 1.85
N ILE A 127 7.00 4.88 0.84
CA ILE A 127 7.37 4.67 -0.56
C ILE A 127 7.68 6.02 -1.19
N TYR A 128 8.83 6.14 -1.82
CA TYR A 128 9.26 7.31 -2.54
C TYR A 128 9.49 6.98 -4.01
N TRP A 129 8.81 7.72 -4.88
CA TRP A 129 8.96 7.64 -6.33
C TRP A 129 9.19 9.05 -6.86
N GLU A 130 10.46 9.38 -7.08
CA GLU A 130 10.89 10.72 -7.47
C GLU A 130 10.27 11.17 -8.78
N ASN A 131 10.28 10.32 -9.79
CA ASN A 131 9.79 10.66 -11.14
C ASN A 131 8.28 10.96 -11.18
N ARG A 132 7.49 10.48 -10.21
CA ARG A 132 6.09 10.84 -10.09
C ARG A 132 5.89 12.30 -9.67
N LEU A 133 6.88 12.89 -8.99
CA LEU A 133 6.83 14.27 -8.48
C LEU A 133 7.35 15.29 -9.50
N LYS A 134 8.12 14.85 -10.50
CA LYS A 134 8.55 15.68 -11.62
C LYS A 134 7.35 15.96 -12.52
N GLU A 135 7.21 17.20 -12.99
CA GLU A 135 6.14 17.55 -13.93
C GLU A 135 6.22 16.64 -15.15
N LYS A 136 5.06 16.16 -15.61
CA LYS A 136 4.93 15.30 -16.79
C LYS A 136 5.23 16.09 -18.06
N THR A 137 6.49 16.41 -18.30
CA THR A 137 6.88 17.18 -19.50
C THR A 137 7.19 16.26 -20.69
N GLU A 138 7.29 14.94 -20.49
CA GLU A 138 7.55 13.99 -21.56
C GLU A 138 6.49 12.87 -21.55
N ILE A 139 5.83 12.70 -22.67
CA ILE A 139 4.94 11.56 -22.92
C ILE A 139 5.86 10.34 -23.08
N ARG A 140 5.82 9.42 -22.13
CA ARG A 140 6.58 8.18 -22.20
C ARG A 140 6.12 7.35 -23.36
N LYS A 141 7.04 7.01 -24.26
CA LYS A 141 6.80 6.03 -25.32
C LYS A 141 6.97 4.65 -24.72
N GLY A 142 6.08 3.71 -25.06
CA GLY A 142 6.12 2.35 -24.55
C GLY A 142 7.50 1.70 -24.72
N GLY A 143 7.92 0.96 -23.69
CA GLY A 143 9.23 0.31 -23.65
C GLY A 143 10.30 1.08 -22.88
N GLU A 144 9.93 2.07 -22.06
CA GLU A 144 10.88 2.77 -21.20
C GLU A 144 11.45 1.85 -20.11
N PRO A 145 12.70 2.12 -19.68
CA PRO A 145 13.35 1.35 -18.63
C PRO A 145 12.60 1.46 -17.30
N ALA A 146 12.88 0.54 -16.40
CA ALA A 146 12.41 0.61 -15.03
C ALA A 146 12.74 1.96 -14.41
N GLU A 147 11.85 2.43 -13.55
CA GLU A 147 12.09 3.57 -12.70
C GLU A 147 12.50 3.10 -11.32
N GLU A 148 13.33 3.87 -10.67
CA GLU A 148 13.71 3.61 -9.29
C GLU A 148 12.60 4.07 -8.34
N ILE A 149 12.24 3.20 -7.40
CA ILE A 149 11.45 3.54 -6.22
C ILE A 149 12.23 3.15 -4.97
N GLU A 150 12.13 3.97 -3.93
CA GLU A 150 12.75 3.71 -2.64
C GLU A 150 11.67 3.31 -1.62
N ILE A 151 11.90 2.19 -0.92
CA ILE A 151 11.12 1.82 0.27
C ILE A 151 11.97 2.14 1.49
N ARG A 152 11.46 3.03 2.34
CA ARG A 152 12.13 3.52 3.55
C ARG A 152 11.47 2.97 4.79
N ILE A 153 12.16 2.14 5.54
CA ILE A 153 11.73 1.71 6.87
C ILE A 153 12.13 2.80 7.85
N THR A 154 11.17 3.66 8.21
CA THR A 154 11.40 4.82 9.08
C THR A 154 11.12 4.52 10.54
N LYS A 155 10.43 3.43 10.82
CA LYS A 155 10.25 2.84 12.16
C LYS A 155 10.29 1.33 12.04
N ASN A 156 11.01 0.69 12.97
CA ASN A 156 10.99 -0.76 13.18
C ASN A 156 11.23 -1.01 14.68
N ARG A 157 10.20 -1.51 15.37
CA ARG A 157 10.25 -1.65 16.83
C ARG A 157 11.25 -2.72 17.28
N ASP A 158 11.33 -3.80 16.52
CA ASP A 158 12.10 -4.99 16.88
C ASP A 158 13.30 -5.24 15.94
N GLY A 159 13.63 -4.26 15.09
CA GLY A 159 14.72 -4.39 14.10
C GLY A 159 15.33 -3.05 13.71
N THR A 160 16.13 -3.06 12.63
CA THR A 160 16.81 -1.88 12.11
C THR A 160 15.88 -1.05 11.21
N ILE A 161 16.15 0.26 11.14
CA ILE A 161 15.62 1.15 10.11
C ILE A 161 16.58 1.15 8.92
N GLY A 162 16.09 1.50 7.74
CA GLY A 162 16.90 1.54 6.53
C GLY A 162 16.06 1.82 5.30
N ASN A 163 16.67 1.70 4.15
CA ASN A 163 16.02 1.86 2.84
C ASN A 163 16.47 0.76 1.88
N SER A 164 15.59 0.47 0.94
CA SER A 164 15.84 -0.46 -0.16
C SER A 164 15.38 0.20 -1.45
N GLU A 165 16.17 0.09 -2.49
CA GLU A 165 15.87 0.54 -3.84
C GLU A 165 15.33 -0.63 -4.65
N LEU A 166 14.29 -0.37 -5.44
CA LEU A 166 13.61 -1.37 -6.24
C LEU A 166 13.33 -0.80 -7.64
N GLU A 167 13.34 -1.67 -8.62
CA GLU A 167 12.89 -1.34 -9.97
C GLU A 167 11.36 -1.33 -10.04
N PHE A 168 10.81 -0.25 -10.58
CA PHE A 168 9.38 -0.10 -10.83
C PHE A 168 9.10 0.09 -12.32
N TYR A 169 8.20 -0.71 -12.83
CA TYR A 169 7.70 -0.65 -14.20
C TYR A 169 6.28 -0.07 -14.19
N PRO A 170 6.10 1.24 -14.38
CA PRO A 170 4.81 1.91 -14.20
C PRO A 170 3.71 1.40 -15.14
N GLU A 171 4.07 1.01 -16.36
CA GLU A 171 3.13 0.46 -17.35
C GLU A 171 2.41 -0.78 -16.86
N TYR A 172 3.15 -1.63 -16.14
CA TYR A 172 2.65 -2.92 -15.66
C TYR A 172 2.33 -2.92 -14.17
N SER A 173 2.57 -1.80 -13.48
CA SER A 173 2.52 -1.71 -12.00
C SER A 173 3.36 -2.81 -11.34
N LYS A 174 4.51 -3.14 -11.95
CA LYS A 174 5.37 -4.23 -11.52
C LYS A 174 6.58 -3.69 -10.77
N ILE A 175 6.88 -4.31 -9.63
CA ILE A 175 8.07 -4.03 -8.82
C ILE A 175 8.97 -5.25 -8.87
N ARG A 176 10.29 -5.03 -8.96
CA ARG A 176 11.32 -6.06 -8.87
C ARG A 176 12.44 -5.60 -7.94
N GLU A 177 13.14 -6.55 -7.37
CA GLU A 177 14.45 -6.29 -6.76
C GLU A 177 15.44 -5.96 -7.87
N GLU A 178 16.34 -5.01 -7.62
CA GLU A 178 17.46 -4.73 -8.50
C GLU A 178 18.41 -5.95 -8.45
N GLU A 179 18.61 -6.64 -9.58
CA GLU A 179 19.63 -7.67 -9.70
C GLU A 179 21.00 -6.99 -9.70
N LYS A 180 21.65 -6.90 -8.53
CA LYS A 180 23.06 -6.47 -8.45
C LYS A 180 23.92 -7.61 -8.97
N TYR A 181 24.37 -7.51 -10.23
CA TYR A 181 25.42 -8.37 -10.74
C TYR A 181 26.73 -7.95 -10.08
N GLU A 182 27.24 -8.71 -9.13
CA GLU A 182 28.63 -8.60 -8.72
C GLU A 182 29.48 -9.06 -9.91
N ILE A 183 30.14 -8.10 -10.58
CA ILE A 183 31.17 -8.41 -11.55
C ILE A 183 32.42 -8.76 -10.73
N GLU A 184 32.64 -10.04 -10.48
CA GLU A 184 33.94 -10.51 -10.02
C GLU A 184 35.00 -10.23 -11.11
N TYR A 185 36.00 -9.40 -10.80
CA TYR A 185 37.21 -9.15 -11.65
C TYR A 185 38.31 -10.14 -11.31
#